data_e913bcf38cef2fe55b527fd4fed2311d
#
_entry.id   e913bcf38cef2fe55b527fd4fed2311d
#
_cell.length_a   1.000
_cell.length_b   1.000
_cell.length_c   1.000
_cell.angle_alpha   90.00
_cell.angle_beta   90.00
_cell.angle_gamma   90.00
#
_symmetry.space_group_name_H-M   'P 1'
#
loop_
_entity.id
_entity.type
_entity.pdbx_description
1 polymer ?
#
loop_
_entity_poly.entity_id
_entity_poly.type
_entity_poly.pdbx_seq_one_letter_code
_entity_poly.pdbx_strand_id
1 'polypeptide(L)'
;MKKVLALVLAMVTSMSLVACGGGADTAGSSSGAATGSGEEKTVTLSLAHIRPVDSSADIAIRAFADEATELSDGTIQFDIYPASQLGEYTTVQERVSIGDVDMQIASLGSNMDKFFAMSNAAYLCATWDEARELFAEDSEMVKLYTEKLADYNLTYLTNYPLYFGGISLNTDAIDPTNPNAKSGIKIRVPSMTTFERTATTLGYLATPLPSSEMFTAVQTGVVDGAIGAGAEMYYGNLSGLNKYYLPINDHFECWWMYINTDKWNSLSDKQREALQTAAKHMTEKRWEVAEQETAEYEQKLADSGCVVVEY
;
A
#
# COMPACT_ATOMS: atom_id res chain seq x y z
N MET A 1 51.98 -13.21 14.19
CA MET A 1 53.15 -12.88 13.33
C MET A 1 52.60 -11.99 12.23
N LYS A 2 52.69 -10.67 12.35
CA LYS A 2 53.71 -9.79 11.73
C LYS A 2 53.74 -10.02 10.21
N LYS A 3 53.41 -9.08 9.35
CA LYS A 3 53.82 -7.71 9.00
C LYS A 3 53.23 -7.44 7.62
N VAL A 4 52.74 -6.33 7.21
CA VAL A 4 53.25 -4.97 6.98
C VAL A 4 53.18 -4.58 5.49
N LEU A 5 52.51 -3.42 5.25
CA LEU A 5 52.89 -2.26 4.39
C LEU A 5 52.92 -2.49 2.86
N ALA A 6 52.49 -1.58 1.99
CA ALA A 6 52.68 -0.14 1.90
C ALA A 6 51.83 0.47 0.79
N LEU A 7 51.37 1.66 1.03
CA LEU A 7 51.25 2.89 0.27
C LEU A 7 51.93 2.96 -1.13
N VAL A 8 51.18 3.48 -2.14
CA VAL A 8 51.72 4.43 -3.12
C VAL A 8 50.67 5.46 -3.53
N LEU A 9 50.97 6.69 -3.23
CA LEU A 9 50.31 7.95 -3.60
C LEU A 9 50.94 8.43 -4.93
N ALA A 10 50.14 8.80 -5.91
CA ALA A 10 50.62 9.58 -7.04
C ALA A 10 49.57 10.65 -7.42
N MET A 11 49.86 11.89 -7.01
CA MET A 11 49.35 13.13 -7.55
C MET A 11 49.88 13.37 -8.97
N VAL A 12 49.01 13.79 -9.89
CA VAL A 12 49.43 14.59 -11.05
C VAL A 12 48.48 15.75 -11.22
N THR A 13 48.90 16.92 -10.83
CA THR A 13 48.38 18.23 -11.16
C THR A 13 48.91 18.65 -12.53
N SER A 14 48.04 19.12 -13.41
CA SER A 14 48.42 19.93 -14.56
C SER A 14 47.53 21.15 -14.70
N MET A 15 48.05 22.28 -14.27
CA MET A 15 47.62 23.62 -14.61
C MET A 15 48.02 23.93 -16.05
N SER A 16 47.12 24.54 -16.81
CA SER A 16 47.47 25.36 -17.98
C SER A 16 46.61 26.60 -18.02
N LEU A 17 47.22 27.73 -17.62
CA LEU A 17 46.81 29.09 -17.94
C LEU A 17 47.26 29.42 -19.35
N VAL A 18 46.41 30.04 -20.18
CA VAL A 18 46.83 30.93 -21.25
C VAL A 18 45.91 32.17 -21.29
N ALA A 19 46.54 33.29 -21.46
CA ALA A 19 46.09 34.64 -21.23
C ALA A 19 45.39 35.31 -22.40
N CYS A 20 44.65 36.36 -22.08
CA CYS A 20 44.23 37.58 -22.75
C CYS A 20 44.60 37.86 -24.21
N GLY A 21 43.57 38.31 -24.96
CA GLY A 21 43.72 39.16 -26.15
C GLY A 21 42.40 39.81 -26.47
N GLY A 22 42.29 41.14 -26.27
CA GLY A 22 41.09 41.92 -26.46
C GLY A 22 40.81 42.30 -27.93
N GLY A 23 39.57 42.72 -28.21
CA GLY A 23 39.10 43.32 -29.45
C GLY A 23 37.58 43.57 -29.37
N ALA A 24 37.19 44.82 -29.26
CA ALA A 24 35.80 45.29 -29.34
C ALA A 24 35.29 45.22 -30.78
N ASP A 25 34.01 44.87 -30.98
CA ASP A 25 32.97 45.75 -31.53
C ASP A 25 31.71 45.01 -31.99
N THR A 26 30.60 45.67 -31.74
CA THR A 26 29.31 45.74 -32.44
C THR A 26 28.26 44.64 -32.31
N ALA A 27 27.23 45.03 -31.63
CA ALA A 27 25.79 44.82 -31.72
C ALA A 27 25.24 43.84 -32.78
N GLY A 28 24.52 42.85 -32.28
CA GLY A 28 23.56 42.03 -33.02
C GLY A 28 22.60 41.36 -32.03
N SER A 29 21.47 42.08 -31.77
CA SER A 29 20.36 41.54 -30.99
C SER A 29 19.68 40.40 -31.77
N SER A 30 19.83 39.18 -31.34
CA SER A 30 18.91 38.10 -31.66
C SER A 30 18.59 37.36 -30.35
N SER A 31 17.39 37.62 -29.81
CA SER A 31 16.78 36.85 -28.76
C SER A 31 16.48 35.45 -29.29
N GLY A 32 17.45 34.57 -29.21
CA GLY A 32 17.23 33.15 -29.32
C GLY A 32 16.81 32.68 -27.93
N ALA A 33 15.54 32.33 -27.76
CA ALA A 33 15.09 31.56 -26.63
C ALA A 33 15.89 30.24 -26.64
N ALA A 34 16.86 30.13 -25.75
CA ALA A 34 17.49 28.85 -25.45
C ALA A 34 16.43 28.00 -24.77
N THR A 35 15.73 27.13 -25.52
CA THR A 35 15.11 25.94 -24.99
C THR A 35 16.22 25.05 -24.48
N GLY A 36 16.61 25.27 -23.24
CA GLY A 36 17.46 24.36 -22.54
C GLY A 36 16.69 23.06 -22.33
N SER A 37 16.99 22.05 -23.14
CA SER A 37 16.70 20.66 -22.80
C SER A 37 17.69 20.28 -21.68
N GLY A 38 17.44 20.76 -20.48
CA GLY A 38 18.06 20.19 -19.28
C GLY A 38 17.53 18.78 -19.15
N GLU A 39 18.41 17.78 -19.13
CA GLU A 39 18.02 16.42 -18.77
C GLU A 39 17.23 16.47 -17.45
N GLU A 40 16.03 15.91 -17.48
CA GLU A 40 15.18 15.84 -16.29
C GLU A 40 15.87 14.99 -15.25
N LYS A 41 15.97 15.48 -14.03
CA LYS A 41 16.68 14.76 -12.93
C LYS A 41 15.93 13.46 -12.63
N THR A 42 16.65 12.35 -12.69
CA THR A 42 16.14 11.05 -12.23
C THR A 42 15.91 11.06 -10.71
N VAL A 43 14.77 10.57 -10.29
CA VAL A 43 14.35 10.44 -8.88
C VAL A 43 14.03 8.97 -8.61
N THR A 44 14.60 8.41 -7.54
CA THR A 44 14.19 7.10 -7.02
C THR A 44 13.24 7.30 -5.85
N LEU A 45 12.07 6.65 -5.91
CA LEU A 45 11.03 6.72 -4.89
C LEU A 45 11.00 5.41 -4.09
N SER A 46 11.06 5.50 -2.77
CA SER A 46 10.77 4.38 -1.88
C SER A 46 9.27 4.16 -1.80
N LEU A 47 8.79 2.94 -2.13
CA LEU A 47 7.38 2.56 -2.08
C LEU A 47 7.18 1.34 -1.18
N ALA A 48 6.42 1.50 -0.10
CA ALA A 48 6.16 0.44 0.87
C ALA A 48 4.75 -0.13 0.77
N HIS A 49 4.63 -1.45 1.01
CA HIS A 49 3.35 -2.14 1.20
C HIS A 49 3.48 -3.38 2.09
N ILE A 50 2.34 -3.93 2.55
CA ILE A 50 2.32 -5.01 3.56
C ILE A 50 2.18 -6.41 2.98
N ARG A 51 1.87 -6.56 1.68
CA ARG A 51 1.62 -7.87 1.06
C ARG A 51 2.91 -8.64 0.78
N PRO A 52 2.86 -9.98 0.86
CA PRO A 52 3.98 -10.82 0.46
C PRO A 52 4.42 -10.56 -0.99
N VAL A 53 5.68 -10.84 -1.26
CA VAL A 53 6.20 -10.89 -2.63
C VAL A 53 5.38 -11.88 -3.46
N ASP A 54 5.15 -11.55 -4.72
CA ASP A 54 4.38 -12.34 -5.69
C ASP A 54 2.87 -12.50 -5.37
N SER A 55 2.35 -11.77 -4.36
CA SER A 55 0.88 -11.64 -4.20
C SER A 55 0.28 -10.81 -5.34
N SER A 56 -1.02 -10.94 -5.59
CA SER A 56 -1.70 -10.16 -6.65
C SER A 56 -1.50 -8.65 -6.47
N ALA A 57 -1.50 -8.16 -5.24
CA ALA A 57 -1.23 -6.76 -4.94
C ALA A 57 0.24 -6.37 -5.20
N ASP A 58 1.24 -7.20 -4.82
CA ASP A 58 2.65 -6.92 -5.12
C ASP A 58 2.90 -6.86 -6.63
N ILE A 59 2.31 -7.80 -7.39
CA ILE A 59 2.40 -7.83 -8.86
C ILE A 59 1.80 -6.53 -9.46
N ALA A 60 0.63 -6.10 -8.99
CA ALA A 60 -0.01 -4.87 -9.47
C ALA A 60 0.80 -3.61 -9.12
N ILE A 61 1.39 -3.55 -7.93
CA ILE A 61 2.24 -2.44 -7.48
C ILE A 61 3.53 -2.36 -8.32
N ARG A 62 4.14 -3.51 -8.66
CA ARG A 62 5.29 -3.55 -9.57
C ARG A 62 4.93 -3.11 -10.97
N ALA A 63 3.77 -3.56 -11.49
CA ALA A 63 3.28 -3.11 -12.79
C ALA A 63 3.02 -1.59 -12.83
N PHE A 64 2.47 -1.01 -11.74
CA PHE A 64 2.37 0.45 -11.57
C PHE A 64 3.74 1.13 -11.63
N ALA A 65 4.73 0.60 -10.91
CA ALA A 65 6.08 1.17 -10.87
C ALA A 65 6.77 1.11 -12.25
N ASP A 66 6.63 -0.02 -12.95
CA ASP A 66 7.17 -0.20 -14.31
C ASP A 66 6.52 0.79 -15.29
N GLU A 67 5.19 0.92 -15.26
CA GLU A 67 4.43 1.85 -16.10
C GLU A 67 4.78 3.31 -15.82
N ALA A 68 4.89 3.72 -14.55
CA ALA A 68 5.29 5.08 -14.18
C ALA A 68 6.75 5.37 -14.61
N THR A 69 7.63 4.37 -14.54
CA THR A 69 8.99 4.48 -15.06
C THR A 69 8.99 4.69 -16.58
N GLU A 70 8.21 3.91 -17.32
CA GLU A 70 8.09 4.06 -18.78
C GLU A 70 7.50 5.42 -19.17
N LEU A 71 6.39 5.83 -18.56
CA LEU A 71 5.71 7.11 -18.86
C LEU A 71 6.58 8.33 -18.52
N SER A 72 7.49 8.21 -17.55
CA SER A 72 8.44 9.26 -17.21
C SER A 72 9.73 9.25 -18.04
N ASP A 73 9.83 8.42 -19.09
CA ASP A 73 11.08 8.16 -19.86
C ASP A 73 12.25 7.75 -18.95
N GLY A 74 11.97 6.98 -17.89
CA GLY A 74 12.99 6.47 -16.95
C GLY A 74 13.45 7.48 -15.90
N THR A 75 12.84 8.67 -15.82
CA THR A 75 13.22 9.68 -14.82
C THR A 75 12.61 9.43 -13.44
N ILE A 76 11.62 8.53 -13.32
CA ILE A 76 11.20 7.93 -12.05
C ILE A 76 11.68 6.49 -12.01
N GLN A 77 12.25 6.11 -10.87
CA GLN A 77 12.64 4.76 -10.50
C GLN A 77 12.04 4.42 -9.13
N PHE A 78 11.91 3.14 -8.80
CA PHE A 78 11.34 2.71 -7.52
C PHE A 78 12.22 1.72 -6.78
N ASP A 79 12.34 1.93 -5.46
CA ASP A 79 12.75 0.92 -4.50
C ASP A 79 11.48 0.42 -3.78
N ILE A 80 11.01 -0.79 -4.14
CA ILE A 80 9.78 -1.36 -3.58
C ILE A 80 10.11 -2.21 -2.35
N TYR A 81 9.42 -1.95 -1.24
CA TYR A 81 9.57 -2.61 0.06
C TYR A 81 8.28 -3.39 0.41
N PRO A 82 8.14 -4.66 -0.01
CA PRO A 82 6.98 -5.50 0.27
C PRO A 82 7.02 -6.08 1.68
N ALA A 83 5.96 -6.82 2.05
CA ALA A 83 5.89 -7.66 3.24
C ALA A 83 6.26 -6.95 4.56
N SER A 84 5.86 -5.68 4.70
CA SER A 84 6.14 -4.86 5.90
C SER A 84 7.65 -4.67 6.19
N GLN A 85 8.52 -4.72 5.19
CA GLN A 85 9.98 -4.58 5.38
C GLN A 85 10.37 -3.25 6.06
N LEU A 86 9.58 -2.19 5.83
CA LEU A 86 9.80 -0.90 6.49
C LEU A 86 9.01 -0.71 7.79
N GLY A 87 8.26 -1.73 8.22
CA GLY A 87 7.45 -1.74 9.43
C GLY A 87 5.96 -1.92 9.16
N GLU A 88 5.17 -1.89 10.23
CA GLU A 88 3.71 -1.94 10.15
C GLU A 88 3.17 -0.72 9.40
N TYR A 89 2.07 -0.89 8.65
CA TYR A 89 1.52 0.15 7.76
C TYR A 89 1.22 1.47 8.48
N THR A 90 0.80 1.44 9.74
CA THR A 90 0.55 2.63 10.55
C THR A 90 1.84 3.42 10.84
N THR A 91 2.94 2.73 11.13
CA THR A 91 4.26 3.33 11.32
C THR A 91 4.81 3.88 10.02
N VAL A 92 4.63 3.15 8.91
CA VAL A 92 5.09 3.63 7.59
C VAL A 92 4.29 4.86 7.15
N GLN A 93 2.98 4.93 7.45
CA GLN A 93 2.17 6.12 7.20
C GLN A 93 2.76 7.38 7.88
N GLU A 94 3.18 7.28 9.15
CA GLU A 94 3.86 8.36 9.86
C GLU A 94 5.20 8.71 9.21
N ARG A 95 5.97 7.70 8.77
CA ARG A 95 7.25 7.90 8.08
C ARG A 95 7.09 8.60 6.73
N VAL A 96 6.03 8.31 5.98
CA VAL A 96 5.71 9.05 4.74
C VAL A 96 5.35 10.49 5.06
N SER A 97 4.54 10.75 6.09
CA SER A 97 4.16 12.11 6.51
C SER A 97 5.37 13.01 6.78
N ILE A 98 6.43 12.47 7.37
CA ILE A 98 7.66 13.23 7.67
C ILE A 98 8.74 13.15 6.57
N GLY A 99 8.49 12.42 5.47
CA GLY A 99 9.42 12.31 4.34
C GLY A 99 10.57 11.31 4.53
N ASP A 100 10.50 10.41 5.51
CA ASP A 100 11.49 9.33 5.72
C ASP A 100 11.27 8.15 4.74
N VAL A 101 10.04 7.97 4.27
CA VAL A 101 9.64 7.09 3.16
C VAL A 101 8.88 7.95 2.16
N ASP A 102 9.08 7.75 0.85
CA ASP A 102 8.42 8.61 -0.14
C ASP A 102 6.96 8.26 -0.34
N MET A 103 6.60 6.97 -0.44
CA MET A 103 5.28 6.49 -0.81
C MET A 103 4.85 5.27 -0.01
N GLN A 104 3.55 5.13 0.15
CA GLN A 104 2.93 3.90 0.66
C GLN A 104 1.65 3.60 -0.10
N ILE A 105 1.32 2.31 -0.23
CA ILE A 105 -0.01 1.82 -0.59
C ILE A 105 -0.45 0.80 0.47
N ALA A 106 -1.46 1.16 1.25
CA ALA A 106 -2.00 0.35 2.36
C ALA A 106 -3.35 0.89 2.85
N SER A 107 -3.96 0.21 3.82
CA SER A 107 -5.03 0.78 4.64
C SER A 107 -4.52 2.01 5.38
N LEU A 108 -5.41 2.94 5.70
CA LEU A 108 -5.06 4.10 6.54
C LEU A 108 -5.20 3.75 8.02
N GLY A 109 -4.13 3.97 8.76
CA GLY A 109 -4.10 3.79 10.21
C GLY A 109 -4.74 4.94 10.96
N SER A 110 -5.45 4.63 12.04
CA SER A 110 -6.14 5.62 12.89
C SER A 110 -5.26 6.23 14.00
N ASN A 111 -3.98 5.91 14.04
CA ASN A 111 -3.04 6.44 15.02
C ASN A 111 -2.69 7.93 14.77
N MET A 112 -2.60 8.35 13.51
CA MET A 112 -2.40 9.76 13.15
C MET A 112 -3.70 10.57 13.31
N ASP A 113 -4.83 10.03 12.82
CA ASP A 113 -6.15 10.63 12.98
C ASP A 113 -7.22 9.53 13.02
N LYS A 114 -8.13 9.61 13.99
CA LYS A 114 -9.26 8.68 14.13
C LYS A 114 -10.20 8.70 12.93
N PHE A 115 -10.21 9.79 12.17
CA PHE A 115 -10.98 9.90 10.93
C PHE A 115 -10.65 8.78 9.95
N PHE A 116 -9.40 8.40 9.83
CA PHE A 116 -8.96 7.35 8.91
C PHE A 116 -9.57 5.97 9.20
N ALA A 117 -10.06 5.72 10.42
CA ALA A 117 -10.75 4.48 10.74
C ALA A 117 -12.10 4.33 10.02
N MET A 118 -12.66 5.41 9.45
CA MET A 118 -13.97 5.38 8.80
C MET A 118 -13.97 4.52 7.52
N SER A 119 -12.87 4.49 6.76
CA SER A 119 -12.77 3.65 5.53
C SER A 119 -12.90 2.16 5.81
N ASN A 120 -12.58 1.73 7.04
CA ASN A 120 -12.70 0.36 7.51
C ASN A 120 -13.86 0.19 8.50
N ALA A 121 -14.87 1.06 8.44
CA ALA A 121 -16.06 0.90 9.26
C ALA A 121 -16.84 -0.34 8.82
N ALA A 122 -17.35 -1.10 9.81
CA ALA A 122 -18.09 -2.30 9.52
C ALA A 122 -19.37 -1.96 8.73
N TYR A 123 -19.60 -2.72 7.65
CA TYR A 123 -20.80 -2.62 6.80
C TYR A 123 -21.02 -1.22 6.19
N LEU A 124 -19.93 -0.53 5.84
CA LEU A 124 -19.98 0.78 5.19
C LEU A 124 -20.59 0.70 3.78
N CYS A 125 -20.38 -0.40 3.09
CA CYS A 125 -21.06 -0.83 1.87
C CYS A 125 -21.30 -2.34 1.93
N ALA A 126 -22.28 -2.84 1.20
CA ALA A 126 -22.70 -4.24 1.22
C ALA A 126 -22.47 -4.96 -0.11
N THR A 127 -22.29 -4.21 -1.21
CA THR A 127 -22.14 -4.74 -2.56
C THR A 127 -20.94 -4.12 -3.26
N TRP A 128 -20.45 -4.79 -4.32
CA TRP A 128 -19.37 -4.27 -5.16
C TRP A 128 -19.76 -2.97 -5.87
N ASP A 129 -21.03 -2.81 -6.26
CA ASP A 129 -21.53 -1.58 -6.88
C ASP A 129 -21.51 -0.41 -5.89
N GLU A 130 -21.99 -0.62 -4.66
CA GLU A 130 -21.90 0.38 -3.58
C GLU A 130 -20.44 0.73 -3.25
N ALA A 131 -19.54 -0.26 -3.25
CA ALA A 131 -18.12 -0.03 -3.05
C ALA A 131 -17.51 0.80 -4.20
N ARG A 132 -17.88 0.54 -5.46
CA ARG A 132 -17.47 1.33 -6.62
C ARG A 132 -17.90 2.79 -6.51
N GLU A 133 -19.16 3.04 -6.11
CA GLU A 133 -19.66 4.39 -5.91
C GLU A 133 -18.96 5.10 -4.75
N LEU A 134 -18.75 4.40 -3.63
CA LEU A 134 -18.15 4.96 -2.42
C LEU A 134 -16.69 5.35 -2.62
N PHE A 135 -15.92 4.52 -3.33
CA PHE A 135 -14.49 4.70 -3.58
C PHE A 135 -14.19 5.25 -4.99
N ALA A 136 -15.18 5.76 -5.71
CA ALA A 136 -14.97 6.49 -6.96
C ALA A 136 -14.09 7.74 -6.71
N GLU A 137 -13.22 8.08 -7.65
CA GLU A 137 -12.27 9.20 -7.54
C GLU A 137 -12.98 10.53 -7.24
N ASP A 138 -14.19 10.72 -7.78
CA ASP A 138 -15.02 11.92 -7.60
C ASP A 138 -16.04 11.81 -6.45
N SER A 139 -16.02 10.72 -5.68
CA SER A 139 -16.91 10.53 -4.53
C SER A 139 -16.61 11.52 -3.41
N GLU A 140 -17.61 11.82 -2.59
CA GLU A 140 -17.43 12.67 -1.40
C GLU A 140 -16.46 12.02 -0.39
N MET A 141 -16.45 10.70 -0.30
CA MET A 141 -15.53 9.99 0.57
C MET A 141 -14.08 10.22 0.13
N VAL A 142 -13.77 9.99 -1.14
CA VAL A 142 -12.39 10.17 -1.65
C VAL A 142 -11.95 11.64 -1.54
N LYS A 143 -12.84 12.61 -1.80
CA LYS A 143 -12.54 14.03 -1.57
C LYS A 143 -12.19 14.33 -0.11
N LEU A 144 -13.01 13.88 0.83
CA LEU A 144 -12.77 14.09 2.26
C LEU A 144 -11.46 13.44 2.73
N TYR A 145 -11.14 12.26 2.23
CA TYR A 145 -9.88 11.60 2.54
C TYR A 145 -8.67 12.30 1.92
N THR A 146 -8.80 12.79 0.68
CA THR A 146 -7.75 13.58 0.02
C THR A 146 -7.44 14.85 0.82
N GLU A 147 -8.47 15.61 1.24
CA GLU A 147 -8.31 16.78 2.10
C GLU A 147 -7.66 16.40 3.43
N LYS A 148 -8.11 15.30 4.04
CA LYS A 148 -7.59 14.87 5.33
C LYS A 148 -6.15 14.38 5.28
N LEU A 149 -5.76 13.69 4.23
CA LEU A 149 -4.37 13.29 3.99
C LEU A 149 -3.44 14.51 3.85
N ALA A 150 -3.93 15.57 3.18
CA ALA A 150 -3.16 16.80 3.01
C ALA A 150 -2.82 17.49 4.34
N ASP A 151 -3.68 17.40 5.38
CA ASP A 151 -3.42 17.89 6.73
C ASP A 151 -2.16 17.24 7.36
N TYR A 152 -1.77 16.06 6.85
CA TYR A 152 -0.63 15.27 7.34
C TYR A 152 0.53 15.21 6.35
N ASN A 153 0.64 16.17 5.44
CA ASN A 153 1.70 16.21 4.41
C ASN A 153 1.73 14.97 3.49
N LEU A 154 0.54 14.41 3.22
CA LEU A 154 0.33 13.26 2.35
C LEU A 154 -0.50 13.68 1.14
N THR A 155 0.02 13.49 -0.07
CA THR A 155 -0.70 13.70 -1.33
C THR A 155 -1.30 12.39 -1.79
N TYR A 156 -2.63 12.34 -1.91
CA TYR A 156 -3.35 11.20 -2.47
C TYR A 156 -3.04 11.02 -3.95
N LEU A 157 -2.84 9.78 -4.38
CA LEU A 157 -2.66 9.42 -5.80
C LEU A 157 -3.82 8.60 -6.33
N THR A 158 -4.21 7.53 -5.63
CA THR A 158 -5.33 6.68 -6.00
C THR A 158 -5.74 5.79 -4.82
N ASN A 159 -6.85 5.06 -4.98
CA ASN A 159 -7.21 3.95 -4.12
C ASN A 159 -7.05 2.61 -4.86
N TYR A 160 -7.01 1.51 -4.11
CA TYR A 160 -6.84 0.17 -4.65
C TYR A 160 -7.82 -0.78 -3.96
N PRO A 161 -8.94 -1.13 -4.62
CA PRO A 161 -9.96 -2.02 -4.06
C PRO A 161 -9.41 -3.45 -3.95
N LEU A 162 -9.69 -4.11 -2.83
CA LEU A 162 -9.18 -5.45 -2.57
C LEU A 162 -10.30 -6.49 -2.53
N TYR A 163 -11.11 -6.48 -1.49
CA TYR A 163 -12.11 -7.52 -1.21
C TYR A 163 -13.12 -7.07 -0.16
N PHE A 164 -14.21 -7.82 -0.03
CA PHE A 164 -14.96 -7.86 1.21
C PHE A 164 -14.30 -8.77 2.23
N GLY A 165 -14.27 -8.34 3.48
CA GLY A 165 -13.63 -9.06 4.56
C GLY A 165 -14.47 -10.19 5.12
N GLY A 166 -13.79 -11.06 5.87
CA GLY A 166 -14.42 -12.19 6.55
C GLY A 166 -13.60 -12.65 7.75
N ILE A 167 -14.04 -13.73 8.36
CA ILE A 167 -13.36 -14.35 9.50
C ILE A 167 -12.81 -15.71 9.08
N SER A 168 -11.51 -15.94 9.33
CA SER A 168 -10.90 -17.26 9.22
C SER A 168 -10.70 -17.86 10.61
N LEU A 169 -11.07 -19.15 10.78
CA LEU A 169 -10.91 -19.89 12.03
C LEU A 169 -10.09 -21.16 11.79
N ASN A 170 -9.19 -21.50 12.73
CA ASN A 170 -8.47 -22.77 12.76
C ASN A 170 -9.11 -23.78 13.74
N THR A 171 -10.19 -23.41 14.38
CA THR A 171 -11.03 -24.22 15.27
C THR A 171 -12.43 -24.36 14.71
N ASP A 172 -13.26 -25.22 15.33
CA ASP A 172 -14.63 -25.40 14.89
C ASP A 172 -15.45 -24.12 15.16
N ALA A 173 -16.16 -23.66 14.12
CA ALA A 173 -17.05 -22.54 14.24
C ALA A 173 -18.28 -22.92 15.08
N ILE A 174 -18.70 -22.01 15.97
CA ILE A 174 -19.87 -22.22 16.83
C ILE A 174 -21.05 -21.51 16.19
N ASP A 175 -22.04 -22.27 15.72
CA ASP A 175 -23.27 -21.77 15.08
C ASP A 175 -22.99 -20.63 14.07
N PRO A 176 -22.16 -20.90 13.03
CA PRO A 176 -21.57 -19.87 12.19
C PRO A 176 -22.58 -19.06 11.39
N THR A 177 -23.77 -19.61 11.17
CA THR A 177 -24.88 -18.93 10.44
C THR A 177 -25.78 -18.08 11.34
N ASN A 178 -25.54 -18.07 12.65
CA ASN A 178 -26.32 -17.31 13.62
C ASN A 178 -25.58 -16.03 14.04
N PRO A 179 -25.97 -14.84 13.60
CA PRO A 179 -25.25 -13.60 13.92
C PRO A 179 -25.30 -13.22 15.41
N ASN A 180 -26.18 -13.88 16.20
CA ASN A 180 -26.30 -13.65 17.63
C ASN A 180 -25.49 -14.65 18.47
N ALA A 181 -24.88 -15.66 17.86
CA ALA A 181 -24.05 -16.62 18.58
C ALA A 181 -22.84 -15.91 19.20
N LYS A 182 -22.58 -16.22 20.47
CA LYS A 182 -21.39 -15.74 21.20
C LYS A 182 -20.37 -16.86 21.23
N SER A 183 -19.46 -16.87 20.29
CA SER A 183 -18.49 -17.96 20.16
C SER A 183 -17.48 -18.02 21.31
N GLY A 184 -17.07 -16.85 21.84
CA GLY A 184 -15.97 -16.76 22.79
C GLY A 184 -14.61 -17.21 22.23
N ILE A 185 -14.55 -17.47 20.91
CA ILE A 185 -13.31 -17.83 20.21
C ILE A 185 -12.41 -16.60 20.17
N LYS A 186 -11.13 -16.80 20.45
CA LYS A 186 -10.13 -15.74 20.46
C LYS A 186 -9.58 -15.54 19.05
N ILE A 187 -9.75 -14.35 18.49
CA ILE A 187 -9.30 -14.06 17.14
C ILE A 187 -8.38 -12.85 17.09
N ARG A 188 -7.42 -12.87 16.18
CA ARG A 188 -6.61 -11.71 15.84
C ARG A 188 -7.48 -10.64 15.19
N VAL A 189 -7.28 -9.39 15.57
CA VAL A 189 -7.81 -8.23 14.88
C VAL A 189 -6.68 -7.28 14.47
N PRO A 190 -6.81 -6.48 13.38
CA PRO A 190 -5.92 -5.35 13.15
C PRO A 190 -5.89 -4.42 14.36
N SER A 191 -4.77 -3.70 14.56
CA SER A 191 -4.60 -2.76 15.68
C SER A 191 -5.45 -1.48 15.47
N MET A 192 -6.75 -1.65 15.24
CA MET A 192 -7.73 -0.59 15.00
C MET A 192 -9.01 -0.86 15.80
N THR A 193 -9.50 0.16 16.48
CA THR A 193 -10.70 0.08 17.32
C THR A 193 -11.95 -0.39 16.56
N THR A 194 -12.06 -0.12 15.26
CA THR A 194 -13.16 -0.59 14.40
C THR A 194 -13.22 -2.12 14.41
N PHE A 195 -12.11 -2.79 14.12
CA PHE A 195 -12.05 -4.26 14.10
C PHE A 195 -12.22 -4.89 15.47
N GLU A 196 -11.68 -4.28 16.53
CA GLU A 196 -11.90 -4.75 17.92
C GLU A 196 -13.38 -4.73 18.28
N ARG A 197 -14.08 -3.64 17.94
CA ARG A 197 -15.53 -3.51 18.19
C ARG A 197 -16.34 -4.47 17.34
N THR A 198 -16.00 -4.61 16.06
CA THR A 198 -16.68 -5.55 15.15
C THR A 198 -16.55 -6.98 15.69
N ALA A 199 -15.34 -7.46 15.98
CA ALA A 199 -15.11 -8.79 16.53
C ALA A 199 -15.86 -9.02 17.86
N THR A 200 -15.79 -8.05 18.77
CA THR A 200 -16.47 -8.15 20.07
C THR A 200 -18.00 -8.18 19.93
N THR A 201 -18.54 -7.37 19.03
CA THR A 201 -20.01 -7.35 18.75
C THR A 201 -20.47 -8.66 18.16
N LEU A 202 -19.67 -9.28 17.30
CA LEU A 202 -19.90 -10.60 16.72
C LEU A 202 -19.67 -11.75 17.73
N GLY A 203 -19.25 -11.44 18.97
CA GLY A 203 -19.12 -12.43 20.05
C GLY A 203 -17.76 -13.12 20.10
N TYR A 204 -16.73 -12.60 19.45
CA TYR A 204 -15.35 -13.06 19.53
C TYR A 204 -14.57 -12.32 20.61
N LEU A 205 -13.45 -12.92 21.06
CA LEU A 205 -12.47 -12.26 21.92
C LEU A 205 -11.37 -11.67 21.05
N ALA A 206 -11.38 -10.35 20.92
CA ALA A 206 -10.45 -9.63 20.06
C ALA A 206 -9.03 -9.57 20.66
N THR A 207 -8.03 -9.86 19.85
CA THR A 207 -6.60 -9.75 20.19
C THR A 207 -5.92 -8.89 19.12
N PRO A 208 -5.65 -7.59 19.39
CA PRO A 208 -4.96 -6.73 18.45
C PRO A 208 -3.52 -7.18 18.19
N LEU A 209 -3.18 -7.48 16.95
CA LEU A 209 -1.84 -7.84 16.51
C LEU A 209 -1.56 -7.30 15.11
N PRO A 210 -0.30 -6.92 14.79
CA PRO A 210 0.12 -6.57 13.45
C PRO A 210 -0.18 -7.65 12.42
N SER A 211 -0.35 -7.26 11.16
CA SER A 211 -0.59 -8.21 10.06
C SER A 211 0.54 -9.23 9.92
N SER A 212 1.79 -8.80 10.11
CA SER A 212 2.98 -9.64 10.06
C SER A 212 3.04 -10.74 11.13
N GLU A 213 2.31 -10.58 12.24
CA GLU A 213 2.26 -11.57 13.33
C GLU A 213 1.09 -12.56 13.21
N MET A 214 0.15 -12.34 12.29
CA MET A 214 -1.09 -13.12 12.19
C MET A 214 -0.81 -14.62 12.00
N PHE A 215 0.05 -15.01 11.06
CA PHE A 215 0.37 -16.41 10.80
C PHE A 215 0.91 -17.11 12.05
N THR A 216 1.92 -16.52 12.68
CA THR A 216 2.55 -17.09 13.86
C THR A 216 1.58 -17.20 15.04
N ALA A 217 0.73 -16.20 15.24
CA ALA A 217 -0.26 -16.19 16.32
C ALA A 217 -1.32 -17.29 16.14
N VAL A 218 -1.79 -17.54 14.92
CA VAL A 218 -2.72 -18.65 14.61
C VAL A 218 -2.00 -19.99 14.71
N GLN A 219 -0.81 -20.12 14.14
CA GLN A 219 -0.04 -21.37 14.14
C GLN A 219 0.33 -21.85 15.57
N THR A 220 0.66 -20.92 16.44
CA THR A 220 1.05 -21.23 17.84
C THR A 220 -0.13 -21.30 18.81
N GLY A 221 -1.37 -21.05 18.36
CA GLY A 221 -2.56 -21.07 19.20
C GLY A 221 -2.66 -19.88 20.16
N VAL A 222 -1.94 -18.78 19.90
CA VAL A 222 -2.15 -17.50 20.61
C VAL A 222 -3.56 -16.98 20.35
N VAL A 223 -4.04 -17.19 19.12
CA VAL A 223 -5.42 -16.96 18.68
C VAL A 223 -5.90 -18.16 17.83
N ASP A 224 -7.22 -18.34 17.77
CA ASP A 224 -7.87 -19.44 17.03
C ASP A 224 -8.44 -18.97 15.68
N GLY A 225 -8.08 -17.78 15.22
CA GLY A 225 -8.51 -17.24 13.96
C GLY A 225 -8.15 -15.78 13.79
N ALA A 226 -8.71 -15.16 12.74
CA ALA A 226 -8.46 -13.75 12.42
C ALA A 226 -9.66 -13.10 11.71
N ILE A 227 -9.82 -11.78 11.89
CA ILE A 227 -10.67 -10.88 11.11
C ILE A 227 -9.80 -9.73 10.54
N GLY A 228 -10.33 -8.98 9.60
CA GLY A 228 -9.66 -7.84 8.97
C GLY A 228 -8.79 -8.26 7.79
N ALA A 229 -9.20 -9.30 7.10
CA ALA A 229 -8.68 -9.73 5.82
C ALA A 229 -9.75 -10.46 5.01
N GLY A 230 -9.51 -10.70 3.73
CA GLY A 230 -10.35 -11.50 2.85
C GLY A 230 -9.74 -12.84 2.49
N ALA A 231 -10.44 -13.58 1.63
CA ALA A 231 -10.09 -14.95 1.24
C ALA A 231 -8.67 -15.06 0.66
N GLU A 232 -8.23 -14.10 -0.15
CA GLU A 232 -6.87 -14.06 -0.73
C GLU A 232 -5.79 -14.13 0.34
N MET A 233 -5.89 -13.26 1.33
CA MET A 233 -4.88 -13.18 2.39
C MET A 233 -4.89 -14.41 3.28
N TYR A 234 -6.07 -14.95 3.58
CA TYR A 234 -6.18 -16.17 4.39
C TYR A 234 -5.69 -17.40 3.64
N TYR A 235 -5.97 -17.50 2.35
CA TYR A 235 -5.40 -18.56 1.52
C TYR A 235 -3.87 -18.47 1.46
N GLY A 236 -3.32 -17.29 1.20
CA GLY A 236 -1.88 -17.10 1.09
C GLY A 236 -1.10 -17.31 2.39
N ASN A 237 -1.66 -16.86 3.51
CA ASN A 237 -0.94 -16.85 4.79
C ASN A 237 -1.33 -17.97 5.76
N LEU A 238 -2.57 -18.51 5.67
CA LEU A 238 -3.08 -19.49 6.62
C LEU A 238 -3.47 -20.82 5.96
N SER A 239 -3.06 -21.06 4.71
CA SER A 239 -3.36 -22.31 4.02
C SER A 239 -2.89 -23.51 4.84
N GLY A 240 -3.78 -24.50 4.99
CA GLY A 240 -3.57 -25.67 5.84
C GLY A 240 -3.80 -25.46 7.35
N LEU A 241 -4.04 -24.23 7.80
CA LEU A 241 -4.47 -23.92 9.16
C LEU A 241 -5.96 -23.58 9.23
N ASN A 242 -6.55 -23.07 8.13
CA ASN A 242 -7.95 -22.67 8.07
C ASN A 242 -8.86 -23.90 8.11
N LYS A 243 -9.73 -23.98 9.10
CA LYS A 243 -10.84 -24.94 9.11
C LYS A 243 -12.13 -24.34 8.55
N TYR A 244 -12.39 -23.07 8.87
CA TYR A 244 -13.56 -22.32 8.44
C TYR A 244 -13.17 -20.96 7.88
N TYR A 245 -13.87 -20.53 6.85
CA TYR A 245 -13.94 -19.16 6.39
C TYR A 245 -15.39 -18.69 6.39
N LEU A 246 -15.64 -17.56 7.06
CA LEU A 246 -16.94 -16.93 7.18
C LEU A 246 -16.91 -15.64 6.37
N PRO A 247 -17.45 -15.62 5.13
CA PRO A 247 -17.49 -14.42 4.27
C PRO A 247 -18.64 -13.50 4.72
N ILE A 248 -18.51 -12.93 5.92
CA ILE A 248 -19.54 -12.07 6.53
C ILE A 248 -19.56 -10.66 5.98
N ASN A 249 -18.66 -10.31 5.06
CA ASN A 249 -18.55 -9.01 4.41
C ASN A 249 -18.51 -7.86 5.44
N ASP A 250 -17.79 -8.06 6.55
CA ASP A 250 -17.76 -7.12 7.67
C ASP A 250 -17.21 -5.75 7.31
N HIS A 251 -16.35 -5.66 6.30
CA HIS A 251 -15.82 -4.41 5.75
C HIS A 251 -15.43 -4.59 4.29
N PHE A 252 -15.35 -3.49 3.56
CA PHE A 252 -14.71 -3.45 2.25
C PHE A 252 -13.29 -2.92 2.42
N GLU A 253 -12.31 -3.75 2.07
CA GLU A 253 -10.91 -3.35 2.13
C GLU A 253 -10.55 -2.60 0.85
N CYS A 254 -10.24 -1.32 1.01
CA CYS A 254 -9.72 -0.47 -0.07
C CYS A 254 -8.48 0.24 0.44
N TRP A 255 -7.35 0.03 -0.22
CA TRP A 255 -6.11 0.68 0.15
C TRP A 255 -5.99 2.06 -0.49
N TRP A 256 -5.15 2.87 0.11
CA TRP A 256 -4.88 4.23 -0.32
C TRP A 256 -3.41 4.34 -0.71
N MET A 257 -3.15 4.82 -1.93
CA MET A 257 -1.81 5.17 -2.38
C MET A 257 -1.59 6.65 -2.18
N TYR A 258 -0.51 6.98 -1.51
CA TYR A 258 -0.14 8.37 -1.24
C TYR A 258 1.38 8.53 -1.25
N ILE A 259 1.81 9.76 -1.48
CA ILE A 259 3.20 10.21 -1.50
C ILE A 259 3.38 11.37 -0.53
N ASN A 260 4.56 11.51 0.06
CA ASN A 260 4.91 12.71 0.83
C ASN A 260 4.73 13.98 -0.02
N THR A 261 4.04 14.99 0.50
CA THR A 261 3.68 16.19 -0.27
C THR A 261 4.92 17.02 -0.70
N ASP A 262 5.95 17.09 0.14
CA ASP A 262 7.18 17.80 -0.24
C ASP A 262 7.92 17.07 -1.37
N LYS A 263 7.96 15.72 -1.31
CA LYS A 263 8.48 14.91 -2.39
C LYS A 263 7.68 15.12 -3.68
N TRP A 264 6.35 15.05 -3.61
CA TRP A 264 5.45 15.31 -4.73
C TRP A 264 5.72 16.67 -5.39
N ASN A 265 5.85 17.71 -4.57
CA ASN A 265 6.11 19.07 -5.04
C ASN A 265 7.52 19.24 -5.65
N SER A 266 8.45 18.36 -5.32
CA SER A 266 9.80 18.34 -5.91
C SER A 266 9.89 17.69 -7.28
N LEU A 267 8.84 16.95 -7.69
CA LEU A 267 8.76 16.28 -8.98
C LEU A 267 8.40 17.27 -10.10
N SER A 268 8.85 16.99 -11.32
CA SER A 268 8.41 17.72 -12.51
C SER A 268 6.95 17.43 -12.86
N ASP A 269 6.35 18.24 -13.70
CA ASP A 269 4.98 18.03 -14.19
C ASP A 269 4.85 16.68 -14.89
N LYS A 270 5.83 16.32 -15.72
CA LYS A 270 5.87 15.03 -16.42
C LYS A 270 5.94 13.85 -15.44
N GLN A 271 6.79 13.95 -14.42
CA GLN A 271 6.91 12.92 -13.40
C GLN A 271 5.60 12.75 -12.61
N ARG A 272 4.95 13.85 -12.25
CA ARG A 272 3.65 13.80 -11.58
C ARG A 272 2.55 13.18 -12.47
N GLU A 273 2.51 13.57 -13.75
CA GLU A 273 1.56 13.01 -14.72
C GLU A 273 1.77 11.50 -14.91
N ALA A 274 3.03 11.04 -14.99
CA ALA A 274 3.38 9.63 -15.11
C ALA A 274 2.87 8.83 -13.91
N LEU A 275 3.09 9.32 -12.67
CA LEU A 275 2.59 8.68 -11.45
C LEU A 275 1.07 8.63 -11.41
N GLN A 276 0.38 9.74 -11.72
CA GLN A 276 -1.09 9.79 -11.70
C GLN A 276 -1.71 8.87 -12.75
N THR A 277 -1.14 8.84 -13.95
CA THR A 277 -1.63 7.98 -15.05
C THR A 277 -1.47 6.50 -14.70
N ALA A 278 -0.28 6.08 -14.26
CA ALA A 278 -0.03 4.71 -13.86
C ALA A 278 -0.90 4.28 -12.66
N ALA A 279 -1.09 5.16 -11.66
CA ALA A 279 -1.93 4.92 -10.51
C ALA A 279 -3.41 4.72 -10.90
N LYS A 280 -3.91 5.55 -11.81
CA LYS A 280 -5.27 5.42 -12.34
C LYS A 280 -5.45 4.09 -13.09
N HIS A 281 -4.55 3.74 -14.00
CA HIS A 281 -4.61 2.47 -14.73
C HIS A 281 -4.56 1.25 -13.80
N MET A 282 -3.74 1.28 -12.76
CA MET A 282 -3.70 0.22 -11.74
C MET A 282 -5.06 0.03 -11.08
N THR A 283 -5.72 1.13 -10.67
CA THR A 283 -7.04 1.08 -10.03
C THR A 283 -8.13 0.60 -10.99
N GLU A 284 -8.14 1.11 -12.23
CA GLU A 284 -9.10 0.67 -13.25
C GLU A 284 -9.00 -0.85 -13.49
N LYS A 285 -7.79 -1.35 -13.74
CA LYS A 285 -7.54 -2.80 -13.89
C LYS A 285 -7.98 -3.60 -12.66
N ARG A 286 -7.75 -3.06 -11.46
CA ARG A 286 -8.14 -3.73 -10.23
C ARG A 286 -9.65 -3.86 -10.07
N TRP A 287 -10.41 -2.80 -10.39
CA TRP A 287 -11.87 -2.85 -10.37
C TRP A 287 -12.47 -3.87 -11.33
N GLU A 288 -11.79 -4.18 -12.44
CA GLU A 288 -12.25 -5.18 -13.41
C GLU A 288 -12.17 -6.60 -12.85
N VAL A 289 -11.21 -6.90 -11.97
CA VAL A 289 -10.90 -8.26 -11.53
C VAL A 289 -11.19 -8.56 -10.07
N ALA A 290 -11.35 -7.54 -9.22
CA ALA A 290 -11.37 -7.70 -7.75
C ALA A 290 -12.50 -8.62 -7.26
N GLU A 291 -13.70 -8.48 -7.82
CA GLU A 291 -14.86 -9.30 -7.45
C GLU A 291 -14.67 -10.76 -7.85
N GLN A 292 -14.25 -11.00 -9.10
CA GLN A 292 -13.96 -12.36 -9.58
C GLN A 292 -12.82 -13.00 -8.80
N GLU A 293 -11.75 -12.27 -8.54
CA GLU A 293 -10.61 -12.78 -7.77
C GLU A 293 -11.01 -13.15 -6.34
N THR A 294 -11.89 -12.37 -5.70
CA THR A 294 -12.42 -12.71 -4.37
C THR A 294 -13.13 -14.07 -4.40
N ALA A 295 -14.03 -14.28 -5.36
CA ALA A 295 -14.73 -15.56 -5.52
C ALA A 295 -13.76 -16.73 -5.82
N GLU A 296 -12.74 -16.49 -6.64
CA GLU A 296 -11.71 -17.49 -6.94
C GLU A 296 -10.91 -17.90 -5.70
N TYR A 297 -10.59 -16.97 -4.82
CA TYR A 297 -9.88 -17.28 -3.57
C TYR A 297 -10.78 -17.97 -2.53
N GLU A 298 -12.06 -17.67 -2.47
CA GLU A 298 -13.03 -18.43 -1.69
C GLU A 298 -13.11 -19.88 -2.17
N GLN A 299 -13.13 -20.11 -3.48
CA GLN A 299 -13.08 -21.45 -4.06
C GLN A 299 -11.76 -22.15 -3.74
N LYS A 300 -10.61 -21.48 -3.83
CA LYS A 300 -9.30 -22.03 -3.44
C LYS A 300 -9.25 -22.43 -1.98
N LEU A 301 -9.88 -21.64 -1.07
CA LEU A 301 -10.02 -22.02 0.33
C LEU A 301 -10.84 -23.29 0.47
N ALA A 302 -12.00 -23.40 -0.19
CA ALA A 302 -12.83 -24.61 -0.19
C ALA A 302 -12.06 -25.83 -0.72
N ASP A 303 -11.36 -25.69 -1.83
CA ASP A 303 -10.55 -26.75 -2.44
C ASP A 303 -9.39 -27.22 -1.55
N SER A 304 -8.89 -26.34 -0.66
CA SER A 304 -7.87 -26.67 0.34
C SER A 304 -8.41 -27.43 1.56
N GLY A 305 -9.73 -27.67 1.62
CA GLY A 305 -10.40 -28.36 2.73
C GLY A 305 -10.95 -27.42 3.80
N CYS A 306 -10.92 -26.11 3.59
CA CYS A 306 -11.58 -25.13 4.44
C CYS A 306 -13.09 -25.15 4.19
N VAL A 307 -13.91 -25.09 5.24
CA VAL A 307 -15.35 -24.95 5.13
C VAL A 307 -15.68 -23.48 4.90
N VAL A 308 -16.05 -23.11 3.69
CA VAL A 308 -16.58 -21.77 3.36
C VAL A 308 -18.07 -21.76 3.71
N VAL A 309 -18.46 -20.91 4.65
CA VAL A 309 -19.85 -20.85 5.15
C VAL A 309 -20.71 -20.05 4.18
N GLU A 310 -21.85 -20.59 3.78
CA GLU A 310 -22.86 -19.89 2.99
C GLU A 310 -23.82 -19.11 3.90
N TYR A 311 -24.14 -17.85 3.51
CA TYR A 311 -25.06 -16.96 4.23
C TYR A 311 -26.27 -16.60 3.36
#